data_d7f71e80ed0081c249de1ff00925e516
#
_entry.id   d7f71e80ed0081c249de1ff00925e516
#
_cell.length_a   1.000
_cell.length_b   1.000
_cell.length_c   1.000
_cell.angle_alpha   90.00
_cell.angle_beta   90.00
_cell.angle_gamma   90.00
#
_symmetry.space_group_name_H-M   'P 1'
#
loop_
_entity.id
_entity.type
_entity.pdbx_description
1 polymer ?
#
loop_
_entity_poly.entity_id
_entity_poly.type
_entity_poly.pdbx_seq_one_letter_code
_entity_poly.pdbx_strand_id
1 'polypeptide(L)'
;MVRVRSGVAHHKRVKRLLKRAKGYRGTRSKNLKAARETVLRAGAYAYAHRRLKRRQMRRLWIQRINAAARAQGLRYSVFMDGLNKAGV
;
A
#
# COMPACT_ATOMS: atom_id res chain seq x y z
N MET A 1 -36.05 -8.79 35.93
CA MET A 1 -35.34 -9.71 35.05
C MET A 1 -34.30 -8.95 34.22
N VAL A 2 -33.08 -9.38 34.27
CA VAL A 2 -31.98 -8.74 33.52
C VAL A 2 -31.91 -9.34 32.12
N ARG A 3 -31.98 -8.50 31.11
CA ARG A 3 -31.89 -8.91 29.73
C ARG A 3 -30.45 -8.77 29.25
N VAL A 4 -29.84 -9.86 28.79
CA VAL A 4 -28.52 -9.84 28.22
C VAL A 4 -28.61 -9.41 26.75
N ARG A 5 -27.93 -8.32 26.42
CA ARG A 5 -27.87 -7.81 25.05
C ARG A 5 -26.41 -7.79 24.60
N SER A 6 -26.15 -8.02 23.31
CA SER A 6 -24.77 -8.03 22.77
C SER A 6 -24.22 -6.63 22.50
N GLY A 7 -24.62 -5.64 23.30
CA GLY A 7 -24.19 -4.26 23.14
C GLY A 7 -22.69 -4.06 23.28
N VAL A 8 -22.06 -4.80 24.19
CA VAL A 8 -20.60 -4.71 24.39
C VAL A 8 -19.84 -5.19 23.16
N ALA A 9 -20.26 -6.31 22.58
CA ALA A 9 -19.63 -6.85 21.38
C ALA A 9 -19.77 -5.90 20.19
N HIS A 10 -20.96 -5.34 19.99
CA HIS A 10 -21.21 -4.36 18.95
C HIS A 10 -20.35 -3.10 19.15
N HIS A 11 -20.30 -2.57 20.36
CA HIS A 11 -19.51 -1.39 20.69
C HIS A 11 -18.01 -1.61 20.42
N LYS A 12 -17.49 -2.79 20.76
CA LYS A 12 -16.09 -3.15 20.49
C LYS A 12 -15.80 -3.21 18.98
N ARG A 13 -16.73 -3.74 18.18
CA ARG A 13 -16.59 -3.75 16.72
C ARG A 13 -16.52 -2.35 16.16
N VAL A 14 -17.42 -1.49 16.61
CA VAL A 14 -17.48 -0.08 16.17
C VAL A 14 -16.17 0.62 16.53
N LYS A 15 -15.68 0.45 17.76
CA LYS A 15 -14.42 1.04 18.20
C LYS A 15 -13.23 0.58 17.37
N ARG A 16 -13.17 -0.72 17.06
CA ARG A 16 -12.08 -1.27 16.24
C ARG A 16 -12.07 -0.64 14.86
N LEU A 17 -13.24 -0.54 14.24
CA LEU A 17 -13.37 0.04 12.91
C LEU A 17 -12.96 1.51 12.91
N LEU A 18 -13.48 2.29 13.86
CA LEU A 18 -13.18 3.72 13.96
C LEU A 18 -11.71 3.97 14.31
N LYS A 19 -11.08 3.07 15.05
CA LYS A 19 -9.64 3.13 15.32
C LYS A 19 -8.82 3.00 14.04
N ARG A 20 -9.23 2.12 13.14
CA ARG A 20 -8.60 1.98 11.82
C ARG A 20 -8.83 3.20 10.94
N ALA A 21 -9.99 3.83 11.07
CA ALA A 21 -10.36 5.01 10.30
C ALA A 21 -9.80 6.32 10.88
N LYS A 22 -9.05 6.24 11.95
CA LYS A 22 -8.47 7.40 12.61
C LYS A 22 -7.59 8.20 11.65
N GLY A 23 -7.82 9.51 11.57
CA GLY A 23 -7.11 10.38 10.65
C GLY A 23 -7.76 10.52 9.28
N TYR A 24 -8.81 9.80 9.00
CA TYR A 24 -9.56 9.94 7.74
C TYR A 24 -10.34 11.26 7.74
N ARG A 25 -10.52 11.82 6.57
CA ARG A 25 -11.15 13.13 6.41
C ARG A 25 -12.65 13.09 6.62
N GLY A 26 -13.17 14.14 7.24
CA GLY A 26 -14.60 14.38 7.41
C GLY A 26 -15.29 13.31 8.24
N THR A 27 -16.48 12.92 7.82
CA THR A 27 -17.31 11.93 8.49
C THR A 27 -16.77 10.50 8.36
N ARG A 28 -15.79 10.28 7.49
CA ARG A 28 -15.18 8.96 7.26
C ARG A 28 -14.44 8.43 8.48
N SER A 29 -14.04 9.31 9.40
CA SER A 29 -13.45 8.92 10.68
C SER A 29 -14.46 8.83 11.81
N LYS A 30 -15.68 9.32 11.63
CA LYS A 30 -16.70 9.45 12.69
C LYS A 30 -17.95 8.63 12.42
N ASN A 31 -18.45 8.63 11.19
CA ASN A 31 -19.67 7.92 10.81
C ASN A 31 -19.33 6.46 10.49
N LEU A 32 -19.95 5.52 11.21
CA LEU A 32 -19.69 4.09 11.09
C LEU A 32 -19.84 3.60 9.64
N LYS A 33 -20.93 3.97 8.98
CA LYS A 33 -21.20 3.51 7.60
C LYS A 33 -20.13 4.00 6.63
N ALA A 34 -19.81 5.28 6.67
CA ALA A 34 -18.77 5.87 5.82
C ALA A 34 -17.39 5.32 6.16
N ALA A 35 -17.08 5.14 7.44
CA ALA A 35 -15.82 4.57 7.90
C ALA A 35 -15.65 3.13 7.42
N ARG A 36 -16.70 2.33 7.50
CA ARG A 36 -16.71 0.93 7.07
C ARG A 36 -16.35 0.80 5.60
N GLU A 37 -17.03 1.54 4.74
CA GLU A 37 -16.78 1.55 3.30
C GLU A 37 -15.35 2.02 2.98
N THR A 38 -14.92 3.07 3.64
CA THR A 38 -13.59 3.65 3.42
C THR A 38 -12.48 2.71 3.87
N VAL A 39 -12.63 2.04 5.02
CA VAL A 39 -11.65 1.07 5.52
C VAL A 39 -11.55 -0.13 4.59
N LEU A 40 -12.68 -0.63 4.08
CA LEU A 40 -12.68 -1.73 3.11
C LEU A 40 -11.93 -1.34 1.83
N ARG A 41 -12.19 -0.14 1.32
CA ARG A 41 -11.52 0.37 0.13
C ARG A 41 -10.02 0.61 0.38
N ALA A 42 -9.68 1.14 1.54
CA ALA A 42 -8.27 1.33 1.94
C ALA A 42 -7.54 -0.01 2.01
N GLY A 43 -8.18 -1.07 2.50
CA GLY A 43 -7.64 -2.42 2.53
C GLY A 43 -7.38 -2.96 1.13
N ALA A 44 -8.32 -2.73 0.20
CA ALA A 44 -8.19 -3.13 -1.20
C ALA A 44 -7.04 -2.39 -1.87
N TYR A 45 -6.91 -1.10 -1.64
CA TYR A 45 -5.79 -0.29 -2.15
C TYR A 45 -4.46 -0.75 -1.57
N ALA A 46 -4.41 -1.05 -0.28
CA ALA A 46 -3.20 -1.54 0.37
C ALA A 46 -2.73 -2.86 -0.27
N TYR A 47 -3.66 -3.78 -0.54
CA TYR A 47 -3.37 -5.05 -1.20
C TYR A 47 -2.78 -4.81 -2.60
N ALA A 48 -3.46 -4.00 -3.41
CA ALA A 48 -3.03 -3.69 -4.78
C ALA A 48 -1.68 -2.97 -4.79
N HIS A 49 -1.49 -2.00 -3.90
CA HIS A 49 -0.27 -1.19 -3.85
C HIS A 49 0.93 -1.95 -3.30
N ARG A 50 0.72 -2.95 -2.43
CA ARG A 50 1.81 -3.83 -2.00
C ARG A 50 2.38 -4.60 -3.18
N ARG A 51 1.55 -5.00 -4.13
CA ARG A 51 1.98 -5.66 -5.37
C ARG A 51 2.65 -4.68 -6.33
N LEU A 52 2.10 -3.47 -6.46
CA LEU A 52 2.67 -2.41 -7.28
C LEU A 52 4.01 -1.91 -6.75
N LYS A 53 4.24 -2.00 -5.45
CA LYS A 53 5.49 -1.53 -4.82
C LYS A 53 6.72 -2.17 -5.44
N ARG A 54 6.70 -3.47 -5.71
CA ARG A 54 7.80 -4.16 -6.38
C ARG A 54 8.07 -3.56 -7.75
N ARG A 55 7.02 -3.31 -8.53
CA ARG A 55 7.13 -2.73 -9.86
C ARG A 55 7.69 -1.33 -9.81
N GLN A 56 7.22 -0.53 -8.86
CA GLN A 56 7.69 0.85 -8.67
C GLN A 56 9.15 0.89 -8.24
N MET A 57 9.56 0.01 -7.33
CA MET A 57 10.96 -0.09 -6.92
C MET A 57 11.85 -0.52 -8.07
N ARG A 58 11.41 -1.49 -8.86
CA ARG A 58 12.15 -1.95 -10.04
C ARG A 58 12.34 -0.83 -11.06
N ARG A 59 11.29 -0.03 -11.31
CA ARG A 59 11.37 1.14 -12.19
C ARG A 59 12.38 2.16 -11.67
N LEU A 60 12.35 2.42 -10.39
CA LEU A 60 13.29 3.34 -9.75
C LEU A 60 14.72 2.83 -9.88
N TRP A 61 14.95 1.55 -9.63
CA TRP A 61 16.28 0.94 -9.78
C TRP A 61 16.79 1.03 -11.21
N ILE A 62 15.92 0.73 -12.17
CA ILE A 62 16.26 0.85 -13.61
C ILE A 62 16.63 2.28 -13.94
N GLN A 63 15.88 3.24 -13.46
CA GLN A 63 16.13 4.67 -13.71
C GLN A 63 17.48 5.09 -13.14
N ARG A 64 17.79 4.68 -11.93
CA ARG A 64 19.05 5.01 -11.26
C ARG A 64 20.23 4.33 -11.92
N ILE A 65 20.11 3.05 -12.26
CA ILE A 65 21.14 2.30 -12.97
C ILE A 65 21.39 2.91 -14.34
N ASN A 66 20.33 3.28 -15.05
CA ASN A 66 20.44 3.93 -16.36
C ASN A 66 21.18 5.27 -16.25
N ALA A 67 20.88 6.06 -15.23
CA ALA A 67 21.56 7.34 -15.01
C ALA A 67 23.08 7.13 -14.77
N ALA A 68 23.43 6.16 -13.94
CA ALA A 68 24.82 5.82 -13.66
C ALA A 68 25.54 5.28 -14.90
N ALA A 69 24.86 4.40 -15.65
CA ALA A 69 25.41 3.81 -16.88
C ALA A 69 25.66 4.88 -17.95
N ARG A 70 24.73 5.83 -18.11
CA ARG A 70 24.86 6.94 -19.06
C ARG A 70 26.01 7.87 -18.69
N ALA A 71 26.25 8.06 -17.41
CA ALA A 71 27.42 8.83 -16.93
C ALA A 71 28.74 8.19 -17.39
N GLN A 72 28.74 6.87 -17.60
CA GLN A 72 29.87 6.11 -18.15
C GLN A 72 29.80 5.92 -19.67
N GLY A 73 28.83 6.56 -20.33
CA GLY A 73 28.65 6.48 -21.78
C GLY A 73 27.90 5.24 -22.28
N LEU A 74 27.19 4.52 -21.39
CA LEU A 74 26.44 3.31 -21.74
C LEU A 74 24.94 3.53 -21.59
N ARG A 75 24.16 2.81 -22.40
CA ARG A 75 22.71 2.71 -22.21
C ARG A 75 22.42 1.57 -21.24
N TYR A 76 21.25 1.63 -20.59
CA TYR A 76 20.81 0.59 -19.66
C TYR A 76 20.81 -0.80 -20.30
N SER A 77 20.22 -0.92 -21.52
CA SER A 77 20.11 -2.19 -22.22
C SER A 77 21.48 -2.78 -22.55
N VAL A 78 22.40 -1.96 -22.97
CA VAL A 78 23.78 -2.37 -23.26
C VAL A 78 24.49 -2.82 -22.00
N PHE A 79 24.30 -2.10 -20.91
CA PHE A 79 24.90 -2.44 -19.61
C PHE A 79 24.38 -3.78 -19.09
N MET A 80 23.05 -4.02 -19.17
CA MET A 80 22.45 -5.29 -18.75
C MET A 80 22.89 -6.45 -19.61
N ASP A 81 22.99 -6.25 -20.92
CA ASP A 81 23.51 -7.26 -21.85
C ASP A 81 24.96 -7.64 -21.48
N GLY A 82 25.75 -6.64 -21.19
CA GLY A 82 27.16 -6.87 -20.76
C GLY A 82 27.26 -7.65 -19.48
N LEU A 83 26.39 -7.37 -18.47
CA LEU A 83 26.33 -8.10 -17.22
C LEU A 83 25.92 -9.56 -17.44
N ASN A 84 24.93 -9.80 -18.30
CA ASN A 84 24.49 -11.15 -18.65
C ASN A 84 25.61 -11.95 -19.32
N LYS A 85 26.33 -11.34 -20.25
CA LYS A 85 27.49 -11.97 -20.92
C LYS A 85 28.63 -12.25 -19.97
N ALA A 86 28.83 -11.42 -18.96
CA ALA A 86 29.83 -11.59 -17.92
C ALA A 86 29.46 -12.63 -16.86
N GLY A 87 28.21 -13.12 -16.89
CA GLY A 87 27.73 -14.12 -15.94
C GLY A 87 27.35 -13.55 -14.56
N VAL A 88 27.11 -12.26 -14.48
CA VAL A 88 26.74 -11.58 -13.23
C VAL A 88 25.22 -11.54 -13.05
#